data_44a06626286e95d3d06964d985b3e4f7
#
_entry.id   44a06626286e95d3d06964d985b3e4f7
#
_cell.length_a   1.000
_cell.length_b   1.000
_cell.length_c   1.000
_cell.angle_alpha   90.00
_cell.angle_beta   90.00
_cell.angle_gamma   90.00
#
_symmetry.space_group_name_H-M   'P 1'
#
loop_
_entity.id
_entity.type
_entity.pdbx_description
1 polymer ?
#
loop_
_entity_poly.entity_id
_entity_poly.type
_entity_poly.pdbx_seq_one_letter_code
_entity_poly.pdbx_strand_id
1 'polypeptide(L)'
;HKRQIAYLERAWKNGKLAHAYLLYGPERVGKLAAAKDFAAQLKAEIILVDREHTLVSKKDERRDIPIEDIREIKRMWTLAPSGDAWRVLIVNDAEHMSNQAANAFLKLLEEPGSRTVIFLIASSRDLLPPTIISRAVNISFSLVSDGLLREYLEYTTHDGHSRESGNPDQKRTGFPIGSGMTIQEVNLLLTLAKGRPGVLLELLQDKSILAQEEELLRDLERCLLPGGTPEAFQLSARIAGDRDAVGRLITHLYGLLRNGMLGHIADGAYSPYIGSIKHLDRAAFMLETSNVQTRLGLDALLLAMQRK
;
A
#
# COMPACT_ATOMS: atom_id res chain seq x y z
N HIS A 1 -13.17 -0.25 1.50
CA HIS A 1 -13.49 -0.20 0.05
C HIS A 1 -14.81 -0.90 -0.32
N LYS A 2 -15.84 -0.78 0.54
CA LYS A 2 -17.17 -1.42 0.35
C LYS A 2 -17.78 -1.12 -1.04
N ARG A 3 -17.61 0.12 -1.55
CA ARG A 3 -18.18 0.52 -2.85
C ARG A 3 -17.54 -0.20 -4.03
N GLN A 4 -16.22 -0.37 -4.02
CA GLN A 4 -15.45 -1.04 -5.07
C GLN A 4 -15.79 -2.52 -5.13
N ILE A 5 -15.84 -3.19 -3.96
CA ILE A 5 -16.23 -4.60 -3.85
C ILE A 5 -17.67 -4.79 -4.30
N ALA A 6 -18.61 -3.97 -3.81
CA ALA A 6 -20.01 -4.03 -4.21
C ALA A 6 -20.22 -3.79 -5.71
N TYR A 7 -19.38 -2.99 -6.36
CA TYR A 7 -19.40 -2.81 -7.81
C TYR A 7 -19.05 -4.11 -8.55
N LEU A 8 -17.97 -4.77 -8.15
CA LEU A 8 -17.53 -6.05 -8.75
C LEU A 8 -18.59 -7.14 -8.55
N GLU A 9 -19.13 -7.27 -7.33
CA GLU A 9 -20.18 -8.23 -7.00
C GLU A 9 -21.45 -8.00 -7.83
N ARG A 10 -21.86 -6.73 -7.98
CA ARG A 10 -23.03 -6.37 -8.78
C ARG A 10 -22.82 -6.68 -10.26
N ALA A 11 -21.62 -6.38 -10.79
CA ALA A 11 -21.26 -6.70 -12.17
C ALA A 11 -21.33 -8.22 -12.41
N TRP A 12 -20.82 -9.01 -11.46
CA TRP A 12 -20.87 -10.48 -11.53
C TRP A 12 -22.31 -11.00 -11.48
N LYS A 13 -23.10 -10.60 -10.46
CA LYS A 13 -24.50 -11.05 -10.28
C LYS A 13 -25.39 -10.72 -11.49
N ASN A 14 -25.09 -9.63 -12.18
CA ASN A 14 -25.83 -9.20 -13.38
C ASN A 14 -25.29 -9.81 -14.70
N GLY A 15 -24.28 -10.69 -14.64
CA GLY A 15 -23.66 -11.26 -15.85
C GLY A 15 -22.92 -10.24 -16.72
N LYS A 16 -22.54 -9.08 -16.14
CA LYS A 16 -21.85 -7.97 -16.83
C LYS A 16 -20.41 -7.79 -16.34
N LEU A 17 -19.79 -8.88 -15.90
CA LEU A 17 -18.41 -8.84 -15.45
C LEU A 17 -17.50 -8.53 -16.64
N ALA A 18 -16.67 -7.48 -16.52
CA ALA A 18 -15.69 -7.16 -17.55
C ALA A 18 -14.51 -8.16 -17.47
N HIS A 19 -13.85 -8.35 -18.59
CA HIS A 19 -12.69 -9.24 -18.67
C HIS A 19 -11.44 -8.68 -18.01
N ALA A 20 -11.34 -7.33 -17.84
CA ALA A 20 -10.18 -6.69 -17.23
C ALA A 20 -10.58 -5.50 -16.35
N TYR A 21 -9.93 -5.40 -15.20
CA TYR A 21 -10.05 -4.33 -14.24
C TYR A 21 -8.67 -3.79 -13.87
N LEU A 22 -8.54 -2.46 -13.83
CA LEU A 22 -7.39 -1.77 -13.29
C LEU A 22 -7.74 -1.20 -11.91
N LEU A 23 -7.17 -1.80 -10.86
CA LEU A 23 -7.29 -1.30 -9.49
C LEU A 23 -6.09 -0.40 -9.21
N TYR A 24 -6.29 0.91 -9.06
CA TYR A 24 -5.22 1.86 -8.88
C TYR A 24 -5.42 2.74 -7.65
N GLY A 25 -4.33 3.25 -7.09
CA GLY A 25 -4.31 4.09 -5.89
C GLY A 25 -3.14 3.75 -4.97
N PRO A 26 -2.98 4.42 -3.83
CA PRO A 26 -1.85 4.25 -2.95
C PRO A 26 -1.56 2.80 -2.62
N GLU A 27 -0.28 2.50 -2.36
CA GLU A 27 0.13 1.16 -1.95
C GLU A 27 -0.50 0.77 -0.61
N ARG A 28 -0.67 -0.55 -0.40
CA ARG A 28 -1.14 -1.12 0.88
C ARG A 28 -2.52 -0.66 1.36
N VAL A 29 -3.34 -0.09 0.46
CA VAL A 29 -4.74 0.24 0.76
C VAL A 29 -5.70 -0.95 0.64
N GLY A 30 -5.22 -2.12 0.19
CA GLY A 30 -6.01 -3.34 0.10
C GLY A 30 -6.47 -3.71 -1.32
N LYS A 31 -5.84 -3.17 -2.38
CA LYS A 31 -6.16 -3.52 -3.79
C LYS A 31 -6.01 -5.01 -4.06
N LEU A 32 -4.86 -5.60 -3.69
CA LEU A 32 -4.58 -7.02 -3.87
C LEU A 32 -5.53 -7.90 -3.05
N ALA A 33 -5.83 -7.51 -1.81
CA ALA A 33 -6.79 -8.23 -0.98
C ALA A 33 -8.17 -8.25 -1.63
N ALA A 34 -8.66 -7.11 -2.15
CA ALA A 34 -9.94 -7.04 -2.84
C ALA A 34 -9.99 -7.93 -4.09
N ALA A 35 -8.92 -7.99 -4.89
CA ALA A 35 -8.83 -8.87 -6.05
C ALA A 35 -8.86 -10.36 -5.64
N LYS A 36 -8.08 -10.73 -4.60
CA LYS A 36 -8.06 -12.11 -4.08
C LYS A 36 -9.41 -12.52 -3.47
N ASP A 37 -10.05 -11.65 -2.69
CA ASP A 37 -11.36 -11.91 -2.11
C ASP A 37 -12.43 -12.11 -3.19
N PHE A 38 -12.40 -11.29 -4.23
CA PHE A 38 -13.33 -11.44 -5.34
C PHE A 38 -13.07 -12.72 -6.13
N ALA A 39 -11.81 -13.08 -6.37
CA ALA A 39 -11.45 -14.36 -7.00
C ALA A 39 -11.91 -15.57 -6.18
N ALA A 40 -11.81 -15.50 -4.85
CA ALA A 40 -12.32 -16.53 -3.94
C ALA A 40 -13.86 -16.67 -4.02
N GLN A 41 -14.60 -15.54 -4.11
CA GLN A 41 -16.06 -15.58 -4.32
C GLN A 41 -16.45 -16.25 -5.64
N LEU A 42 -15.66 -16.05 -6.70
CA LEU A 42 -15.82 -16.72 -7.99
C LEU A 42 -15.44 -18.21 -7.94
N LYS A 43 -14.81 -18.68 -6.86
CA LYS A 43 -14.15 -19.99 -6.77
C LYS A 43 -13.17 -20.20 -7.93
N ALA A 44 -12.43 -19.16 -8.28
CA ALA A 44 -11.56 -19.11 -9.43
C ALA A 44 -10.20 -19.74 -9.14
N GLU A 45 -9.60 -20.32 -10.17
CA GLU A 45 -8.16 -20.58 -10.21
C GLU A 45 -7.43 -19.23 -10.29
N ILE A 46 -6.51 -18.98 -9.35
CA ILE A 46 -5.78 -17.69 -9.27
C ILE A 46 -4.37 -17.87 -9.80
N ILE A 47 -3.99 -17.05 -10.78
CA ILE A 47 -2.61 -16.86 -11.21
C ILE A 47 -2.20 -15.47 -10.71
N LEU A 48 -1.20 -15.44 -9.82
CA LEU A 48 -0.64 -14.18 -9.29
C LEU A 48 0.76 -13.99 -9.83
N VAL A 49 1.02 -12.81 -10.37
CA VAL A 49 2.35 -12.37 -10.79
C VAL A 49 2.61 -11.00 -10.16
N ASP A 50 3.76 -10.86 -9.56
CA ASP A 50 4.29 -9.60 -9.03
C ASP A 50 5.81 -9.61 -9.11
N ARG A 51 6.46 -8.58 -8.58
CA ARG A 51 7.94 -8.46 -8.57
C ARG A 51 8.64 -9.52 -7.72
N GLU A 52 7.95 -10.11 -6.76
CA GLU A 52 8.49 -11.13 -5.85
C GLU A 52 8.15 -12.55 -6.31
N HIS A 53 6.98 -12.72 -6.97
CA HIS A 53 6.46 -14.00 -7.43
C HIS A 53 6.44 -14.03 -8.96
N THR A 54 7.59 -14.34 -9.54
CA THR A 54 7.75 -14.55 -10.98
C THR A 54 7.51 -16.01 -11.32
N LEU A 55 6.96 -16.28 -12.50
CA LEU A 55 6.61 -17.64 -12.93
C LEU A 55 7.82 -18.40 -13.50
N VAL A 56 8.74 -17.69 -14.14
CA VAL A 56 9.86 -18.28 -14.90
C VAL A 56 11.22 -17.85 -14.38
N SER A 57 11.35 -16.60 -13.92
CA SER A 57 12.63 -16.06 -13.51
C SER A 57 12.99 -16.48 -12.09
N LYS A 58 14.22 -16.96 -11.87
CA LYS A 58 14.78 -17.08 -10.52
C LYS A 58 14.82 -15.69 -9.89
N LYS A 59 14.58 -15.61 -8.57
CA LYS A 59 14.73 -14.41 -7.73
C LYS A 59 16.11 -13.76 -7.97
N ASP A 60 16.22 -12.97 -9.00
CA ASP A 60 17.36 -12.11 -9.27
C ASP A 60 16.87 -10.67 -9.07
N GLU A 61 17.71 -9.78 -8.64
CA GLU A 61 17.52 -8.38 -8.24
C GLU A 61 16.75 -7.49 -9.26
N ARG A 62 15.88 -8.08 -10.08
CA ARG A 62 15.16 -7.40 -11.15
C ARG A 62 13.99 -6.62 -10.59
N ARG A 63 13.98 -5.34 -10.90
CA ARG A 63 12.94 -4.39 -10.50
C ARG A 63 11.65 -4.53 -11.33
N ASP A 64 11.68 -5.24 -12.47
CA ASP A 64 10.61 -5.28 -13.47
C ASP A 64 10.02 -6.67 -13.66
N ILE A 65 8.72 -6.73 -14.00
CA ILE A 65 8.03 -7.94 -14.44
C ILE A 65 8.50 -8.22 -15.89
N PRO A 66 9.18 -9.36 -16.14
CA PRO A 66 9.76 -9.65 -17.44
C PRO A 66 8.74 -10.18 -18.45
N ILE A 67 9.06 -10.09 -19.74
CA ILE A 67 8.22 -10.60 -20.83
C ILE A 67 8.02 -12.12 -20.74
N GLU A 68 8.98 -12.83 -20.19
CA GLU A 68 8.95 -14.29 -20.02
C GLU A 68 7.76 -14.73 -19.18
N ASP A 69 7.46 -13.99 -18.10
CA ASP A 69 6.30 -14.27 -17.25
C ASP A 69 4.99 -14.04 -18.01
N ILE A 70 4.91 -13.00 -18.82
CA ILE A 70 3.72 -12.75 -19.66
C ILE A 70 3.55 -13.82 -20.73
N ARG A 71 4.64 -14.33 -21.30
CA ARG A 71 4.60 -15.45 -22.25
C ARG A 71 4.14 -16.74 -21.58
N GLU A 72 4.61 -17.03 -20.39
CA GLU A 72 4.17 -18.19 -19.62
C GLU A 72 2.70 -18.10 -19.22
N ILE A 73 2.24 -16.92 -18.75
CA ILE A 73 0.83 -16.67 -18.53
C ILE A 73 0.03 -16.96 -19.81
N LYS A 74 0.48 -16.44 -20.95
CA LYS A 74 -0.19 -16.69 -22.22
C LYS A 74 -0.26 -18.17 -22.56
N ARG A 75 0.81 -18.92 -22.32
CA ARG A 75 0.84 -20.37 -22.52
C ARG A 75 -0.16 -21.09 -21.63
N MET A 76 -0.20 -20.73 -20.34
CA MET A 76 -1.17 -21.27 -19.37
C MET A 76 -2.61 -20.88 -19.75
N TRP A 77 -2.80 -19.69 -20.32
CA TRP A 77 -4.11 -19.16 -20.71
C TRP A 77 -4.73 -19.89 -21.90
N THR A 78 -3.89 -20.41 -22.84
CA THR A 78 -4.37 -21.21 -23.98
C THR A 78 -4.83 -22.60 -23.57
N LEU A 79 -4.42 -23.09 -22.39
CA LEU A 79 -4.95 -24.32 -21.82
C LEU A 79 -6.33 -24.02 -21.21
N ALA A 80 -7.36 -24.74 -21.66
CA ALA A 80 -8.70 -24.57 -21.11
C ALA A 80 -8.69 -24.77 -19.58
N PRO A 81 -9.42 -23.94 -18.81
CA PRO A 81 -9.58 -24.19 -17.38
C PRO A 81 -10.23 -25.58 -17.19
N SER A 82 -9.90 -26.25 -16.09
CA SER A 82 -10.49 -27.54 -15.76
C SER A 82 -12.02 -27.38 -15.56
N GLY A 83 -12.80 -27.80 -16.55
CA GLY A 83 -14.27 -27.73 -16.50
C GLY A 83 -14.82 -26.31 -16.56
N ASP A 84 -15.83 -26.03 -15.71
CA ASP A 84 -16.60 -24.79 -15.66
C ASP A 84 -16.03 -23.72 -14.71
N ALA A 85 -14.79 -23.87 -14.26
CA ALA A 85 -14.16 -22.98 -13.29
C ALA A 85 -13.83 -21.59 -13.90
N TRP A 86 -13.91 -20.55 -13.07
CA TRP A 86 -13.37 -19.23 -13.40
C TRP A 86 -11.85 -19.24 -13.26
N ARG A 87 -11.18 -18.42 -14.06
CA ARG A 87 -9.75 -18.14 -13.94
C ARG A 87 -9.54 -16.66 -13.71
N VAL A 88 -8.75 -16.31 -12.70
CA VAL A 88 -8.41 -14.93 -12.36
C VAL A 88 -6.90 -14.76 -12.45
N LEU A 89 -6.47 -13.85 -13.31
CA LEU A 89 -5.09 -13.38 -13.37
C LEU A 89 -5.00 -12.09 -12.55
N ILE A 90 -4.06 -12.05 -11.63
CA ILE A 90 -3.72 -10.84 -10.86
C ILE A 90 -2.29 -10.46 -11.20
N VAL A 91 -2.09 -9.31 -11.82
CA VAL A 91 -0.77 -8.70 -12.04
C VAL A 91 -0.64 -7.57 -11.03
N ASN A 92 0.07 -7.84 -9.94
CA ASN A 92 0.36 -6.82 -8.92
C ASN A 92 1.60 -6.03 -9.32
N ASP A 93 1.66 -4.75 -8.97
CA ASP A 93 2.71 -3.81 -9.39
C ASP A 93 2.84 -3.72 -10.93
N ALA A 94 1.70 -3.64 -11.62
CA ALA A 94 1.62 -3.70 -13.08
C ALA A 94 2.39 -2.57 -13.79
N GLU A 95 2.65 -1.45 -13.11
CA GLU A 95 3.53 -0.37 -13.58
C GLU A 95 4.98 -0.79 -13.76
N HIS A 96 5.39 -1.89 -13.15
CA HIS A 96 6.74 -2.47 -13.28
C HIS A 96 6.85 -3.52 -14.39
N MET A 97 5.83 -3.68 -15.23
CA MET A 97 6.00 -4.44 -16.47
C MET A 97 7.01 -3.76 -17.39
N SER A 98 8.00 -4.51 -17.89
CA SER A 98 8.86 -3.99 -18.95
C SER A 98 8.02 -3.56 -20.18
N ASN A 99 8.51 -2.65 -21.01
CA ASN A 99 7.80 -2.23 -22.22
C ASN A 99 7.43 -3.41 -23.12
N GLN A 100 8.30 -4.42 -23.19
CA GLN A 100 8.05 -5.63 -23.96
C GLN A 100 6.96 -6.49 -23.32
N ALA A 101 6.96 -6.61 -21.97
CA ALA A 101 5.94 -7.32 -21.21
C ALA A 101 4.56 -6.64 -21.39
N ALA A 102 4.49 -5.31 -21.24
CA ALA A 102 3.28 -4.54 -21.43
C ALA A 102 2.66 -4.71 -22.82
N ASN A 103 3.49 -4.67 -23.87
CA ASN A 103 3.05 -4.91 -25.25
C ASN A 103 2.56 -6.36 -25.48
N ALA A 104 3.25 -7.34 -24.91
CA ALA A 104 2.82 -8.74 -24.99
C ALA A 104 1.50 -8.98 -24.25
N PHE A 105 1.28 -8.23 -23.16
CA PHE A 105 0.07 -8.29 -22.33
C PHE A 105 -1.19 -7.79 -23.06
N LEU A 106 -1.05 -6.85 -24.01
CA LEU A 106 -2.18 -6.33 -24.79
C LEU A 106 -2.96 -7.45 -25.49
N LYS A 107 -2.27 -8.48 -25.96
CA LYS A 107 -2.92 -9.64 -26.61
C LYS A 107 -3.83 -10.41 -25.65
N LEU A 108 -3.47 -10.50 -24.35
CA LEU A 108 -4.31 -11.12 -23.33
C LEU A 108 -5.55 -10.28 -23.01
N LEU A 109 -5.43 -8.95 -23.11
CA LEU A 109 -6.55 -8.03 -22.92
C LEU A 109 -7.52 -8.03 -24.12
N GLU A 110 -7.01 -8.27 -25.33
CA GLU A 110 -7.82 -8.28 -26.57
C GLU A 110 -8.55 -9.61 -26.77
N GLU A 111 -7.92 -10.72 -26.38
CA GLU A 111 -8.46 -12.08 -26.53
C GLU A 111 -8.56 -12.78 -25.16
N PRO A 112 -9.41 -12.28 -24.26
CA PRO A 112 -9.60 -12.92 -22.97
C PRO A 112 -10.33 -14.26 -23.20
N GLY A 113 -9.81 -15.32 -22.61
CA GLY A 113 -10.52 -16.60 -22.61
C GLY A 113 -11.91 -16.53 -22.00
N SER A 114 -12.76 -17.51 -22.25
CA SER A 114 -14.05 -17.60 -21.59
C SER A 114 -13.89 -17.78 -20.07
N ARG A 115 -14.76 -17.15 -19.26
CA ARG A 115 -14.74 -17.21 -17.79
C ARG A 115 -13.40 -16.78 -17.18
N THR A 116 -12.81 -15.74 -17.74
CA THR A 116 -11.57 -15.19 -17.25
C THR A 116 -11.74 -13.73 -16.81
N VAL A 117 -11.05 -13.35 -15.73
CA VAL A 117 -10.97 -11.98 -15.25
C VAL A 117 -9.52 -11.63 -14.97
N ILE A 118 -9.11 -10.47 -15.45
CA ILE A 118 -7.76 -9.94 -15.25
C ILE A 118 -7.84 -8.75 -14.30
N PHE A 119 -7.09 -8.79 -13.21
CA PHE A 119 -6.86 -7.65 -12.34
C PHE A 119 -5.44 -7.12 -12.55
N LEU A 120 -5.34 -5.88 -13.01
CA LEU A 120 -4.11 -5.11 -12.98
C LEU A 120 -4.14 -4.24 -11.73
N ILE A 121 -3.07 -4.25 -10.95
CA ILE A 121 -2.96 -3.46 -9.73
C ILE A 121 -1.78 -2.52 -9.89
N ALA A 122 -2.00 -1.22 -9.67
CA ALA A 122 -0.99 -0.19 -9.83
C ALA A 122 -1.08 0.87 -8.71
N SER A 123 0.03 1.54 -8.43
CA SER A 123 0.08 2.66 -7.49
C SER A 123 -0.57 3.93 -8.05
N SER A 124 -0.46 4.14 -9.36
CA SER A 124 -1.14 5.20 -10.10
C SER A 124 -1.56 4.71 -11.49
N ARG A 125 -2.69 5.22 -11.97
CA ARG A 125 -3.19 4.95 -13.31
C ARG A 125 -2.20 5.43 -14.38
N ASP A 126 -1.62 6.61 -14.17
CA ASP A 126 -0.80 7.30 -15.18
C ASP A 126 0.59 6.65 -15.38
N LEU A 127 0.94 5.67 -14.56
CA LEU A 127 2.17 4.88 -14.70
C LEU A 127 2.03 3.74 -15.73
N LEU A 128 0.81 3.47 -16.19
CA LEU A 128 0.55 2.43 -17.19
C LEU A 128 0.39 3.02 -18.60
N PRO A 129 0.75 2.26 -19.65
CA PRO A 129 0.49 2.67 -21.02
C PRO A 129 -1.01 2.93 -21.27
N PRO A 130 -1.36 4.02 -22.00
CA PRO A 130 -2.75 4.33 -22.34
C PRO A 130 -3.49 3.19 -23.06
N THR A 131 -2.75 2.35 -23.78
CA THR A 131 -3.27 1.17 -24.48
C THR A 131 -3.79 0.10 -23.53
N ILE A 132 -3.19 -0.07 -22.37
CA ILE A 132 -3.68 -0.95 -21.29
C ILE A 132 -4.87 -0.31 -20.58
N ILE A 133 -4.76 0.98 -20.21
CA ILE A 133 -5.79 1.71 -19.48
C ILE A 133 -7.13 1.70 -20.23
N SER A 134 -7.09 1.84 -21.55
CA SER A 134 -8.30 1.88 -22.40
C SER A 134 -9.04 0.54 -22.50
N ARG A 135 -8.38 -0.58 -22.18
CA ARG A 135 -8.93 -1.94 -22.25
C ARG A 135 -9.38 -2.51 -20.92
N ALA A 136 -9.22 -1.75 -19.84
CA ALA A 136 -9.60 -2.17 -18.49
C ALA A 136 -10.63 -1.23 -17.87
N VAL A 137 -11.53 -1.76 -17.06
CA VAL A 137 -12.40 -0.94 -16.21
C VAL A 137 -11.58 -0.40 -15.05
N ASN A 138 -11.50 0.93 -14.95
CA ASN A 138 -10.67 1.61 -13.98
C ASN A 138 -11.42 1.79 -12.66
N ILE A 139 -10.86 1.26 -11.57
CA ILE A 139 -11.41 1.36 -10.20
C ILE A 139 -10.38 1.99 -9.29
N SER A 140 -10.69 3.18 -8.77
CA SER A 140 -9.82 3.89 -7.85
C SER A 140 -9.95 3.40 -6.41
N PHE A 141 -8.82 3.26 -5.74
CA PHE A 141 -8.73 3.02 -4.31
C PHE A 141 -8.08 4.24 -3.65
N SER A 142 -8.63 4.67 -2.53
CA SER A 142 -8.12 5.81 -1.76
C SER A 142 -7.64 5.35 -0.38
N LEU A 143 -6.96 6.24 0.33
CA LEU A 143 -6.66 6.01 1.74
C LEU A 143 -7.97 5.82 2.53
N VAL A 144 -7.94 4.94 3.50
CA VAL A 144 -9.06 4.69 4.42
C VAL A 144 -9.02 5.73 5.53
N SER A 145 -10.17 6.27 5.92
CA SER A 145 -10.23 7.23 7.03
C SER A 145 -9.82 6.58 8.36
N ASP A 146 -9.22 7.37 9.25
CA ASP A 146 -8.80 6.91 10.57
C ASP A 146 -9.98 6.37 11.38
N GLY A 147 -11.18 6.93 11.21
CA GLY A 147 -12.40 6.44 11.84
C GLY A 147 -12.75 5.00 11.43
N LEU A 148 -12.63 4.67 10.13
CA LEU A 148 -12.87 3.31 9.64
C LEU A 148 -11.77 2.33 10.04
N LEU A 149 -10.51 2.78 10.14
CA LEU A 149 -9.42 1.95 10.65
C LEU A 149 -9.57 1.69 12.14
N ARG A 150 -10.03 2.68 12.90
CA ARG A 150 -10.36 2.54 14.33
C ARG A 150 -11.50 1.54 14.53
N GLU A 151 -12.59 1.68 13.79
CA GLU A 151 -13.72 0.74 13.81
C GLU A 151 -13.24 -0.70 13.50
N TYR A 152 -12.34 -0.85 12.54
CA TYR A 152 -11.73 -2.14 12.22
C TYR A 152 -10.91 -2.72 13.39
N LEU A 153 -10.10 -1.89 14.06
CA LEU A 153 -9.35 -2.31 15.25
C LEU A 153 -10.30 -2.72 16.39
N GLU A 154 -11.34 -1.94 16.67
CA GLU A 154 -12.34 -2.23 17.70
C GLU A 154 -13.10 -3.52 17.40
N TYR A 155 -13.53 -3.72 16.15
CA TYR A 155 -14.23 -4.93 15.73
C TYR A 155 -13.36 -6.19 15.92
N THR A 156 -12.07 -6.12 15.57
CA THR A 156 -11.16 -7.25 15.74
C THR A 156 -10.82 -7.55 17.20
N THR A 157 -10.97 -6.57 18.11
CA THR A 157 -10.77 -6.77 19.56
C THR A 157 -11.97 -7.40 20.25
N HIS A 158 -13.22 -7.16 19.77
CA HIS A 158 -14.43 -7.69 20.38
C HIS A 158 -14.77 -9.13 19.96
N ASP A 159 -14.40 -9.55 18.75
CA ASP A 159 -14.72 -10.93 18.25
C ASP A 159 -13.89 -12.05 18.91
N GLY A 160 -12.99 -11.73 19.84
CA GLY A 160 -12.25 -12.72 20.65
C GLY A 160 -13.10 -13.51 21.66
N HIS A 161 -14.33 -13.08 21.95
CA HIS A 161 -15.17 -13.66 23.01
C HIS A 161 -16.55 -14.18 22.58
N SER A 162 -16.91 -14.15 21.31
CA SER A 162 -18.22 -14.64 20.86
C SER A 162 -18.10 -15.69 19.77
N ARG A 163 -17.67 -16.90 20.15
CA ARG A 163 -17.80 -18.10 19.32
C ARG A 163 -18.86 -19.02 19.88
N GLU A 164 -20.12 -18.68 19.63
CA GLU A 164 -21.22 -19.65 19.64
C GLU A 164 -22.23 -19.26 18.57
N SER A 165 -21.95 -19.61 17.31
CA SER A 165 -22.97 -20.00 16.31
C SER A 165 -22.27 -20.50 15.05
N GLY A 166 -22.51 -21.79 14.79
CA GLY A 166 -21.85 -22.62 13.82
C GLY A 166 -21.95 -22.16 12.37
N ASN A 167 -20.84 -21.87 11.80
CA ASN A 167 -20.53 -22.14 10.40
C ASN A 167 -19.02 -22.41 10.25
N PRO A 168 -18.60 -23.66 9.99
CA PRO A 168 -17.18 -24.04 10.02
C PRO A 168 -16.35 -23.57 8.83
N ASP A 169 -16.92 -22.99 7.78
CA ASP A 169 -16.24 -22.74 6.49
C ASP A 169 -15.77 -21.30 6.25
N GLN A 170 -15.97 -20.39 7.18
CA GLN A 170 -15.35 -19.07 7.11
C GLN A 170 -14.09 -19.01 7.97
N LYS A 171 -12.96 -19.42 7.43
CA LYS A 171 -11.65 -19.00 7.92
C LYS A 171 -11.52 -17.48 7.72
N ARG A 172 -12.14 -16.71 8.61
CA ARG A 172 -11.84 -15.31 8.78
C ARG A 172 -10.43 -15.23 9.36
N THR A 173 -9.51 -14.69 8.59
CA THR A 173 -8.18 -14.29 9.06
C THR A 173 -8.32 -13.07 9.98
N GLY A 174 -9.05 -13.21 11.07
CA GLY A 174 -9.05 -12.26 12.17
C GLY A 174 -7.82 -12.54 13.02
N PHE A 175 -6.83 -11.67 13.00
CA PHE A 175 -5.74 -11.72 13.96
C PHE A 175 -6.31 -11.42 15.34
N PRO A 176 -5.97 -12.21 16.38
CA PRO A 176 -6.33 -11.90 17.75
C PRO A 176 -5.51 -10.67 18.19
N ILE A 177 -6.06 -9.48 17.98
CA ILE A 177 -5.53 -8.29 18.62
C ILE A 177 -5.98 -8.39 20.06
N GLY A 178 -5.03 -8.64 20.99
CA GLY A 178 -5.32 -8.83 22.39
C GLY A 178 -6.15 -7.67 22.96
N SER A 179 -7.19 -8.00 23.69
CA SER A 179 -7.92 -7.09 24.57
C SER A 179 -6.93 -6.45 25.54
N GLY A 180 -6.41 -5.27 25.24
CA GLY A 180 -5.43 -4.60 26.08
C GLY A 180 -4.67 -3.45 25.45
N MET A 181 -4.97 -3.06 24.21
CA MET A 181 -4.33 -1.89 23.60
C MET A 181 -4.83 -0.60 24.26
N THR A 182 -3.89 0.23 24.63
CA THR A 182 -4.21 1.58 25.15
C THR A 182 -4.69 2.51 24.02
N ILE A 183 -5.42 3.55 24.36
CA ILE A 183 -5.83 4.60 23.40
C ILE A 183 -4.60 5.20 22.70
N GLN A 184 -3.47 5.30 23.41
CA GLN A 184 -2.21 5.83 22.88
C GLN A 184 -1.65 4.91 21.79
N GLU A 185 -1.61 3.59 22.01
CA GLU A 185 -1.17 2.60 21.02
C GLU A 185 -2.07 2.61 19.77
N VAL A 186 -3.39 2.68 19.94
CA VAL A 186 -4.33 2.80 18.82
C VAL A 186 -4.07 4.07 18.02
N ASN A 187 -3.90 5.22 18.67
CA ASN A 187 -3.61 6.48 17.98
C ASN A 187 -2.27 6.44 17.24
N LEU A 188 -1.26 5.82 17.84
CA LEU A 188 0.04 5.60 17.20
C LEU A 188 -0.10 4.74 15.95
N LEU A 189 -0.75 3.59 16.05
CA LEU A 189 -1.01 2.70 14.90
C LEU A 189 -1.72 3.42 13.76
N LEU A 190 -2.75 4.22 14.06
CA LEU A 190 -3.46 5.00 13.05
C LEU A 190 -2.55 6.05 12.40
N THR A 191 -1.72 6.72 13.21
CA THR A 191 -0.74 7.70 12.72
C THR A 191 0.28 7.06 11.79
N LEU A 192 0.77 5.86 12.12
CA LEU A 192 1.72 5.09 11.30
C LEU A 192 1.07 4.52 10.04
N ALA A 193 -0.12 3.98 10.17
CA ALA A 193 -0.85 3.38 9.05
C ALA A 193 -1.26 4.39 7.98
N LYS A 194 -1.50 5.66 8.35
CA LYS A 194 -1.86 6.77 7.41
C LYS A 194 -2.94 6.40 6.41
N GLY A 195 -3.99 5.77 6.88
CA GLY A 195 -5.09 5.33 6.02
C GLY A 195 -4.77 4.10 5.16
N ARG A 196 -3.70 3.35 5.46
CA ARG A 196 -3.26 2.15 4.74
C ARG A 196 -3.50 0.89 5.58
N PRO A 197 -4.59 0.15 5.36
CA PRO A 197 -4.90 -1.05 6.15
C PRO A 197 -3.80 -2.11 6.12
N GLY A 198 -3.07 -2.25 5.01
CA GLY A 198 -1.96 -3.20 4.90
C GLY A 198 -0.81 -2.88 5.84
N VAL A 199 -0.46 -1.58 5.99
CA VAL A 199 0.55 -1.14 6.97
C VAL A 199 0.07 -1.41 8.40
N LEU A 200 -1.21 -1.11 8.68
CA LEU A 200 -1.79 -1.39 9.99
C LEU A 200 -1.67 -2.87 10.37
N LEU A 201 -1.97 -3.77 9.42
CA LEU A 201 -1.87 -5.22 9.64
C LEU A 201 -0.43 -5.67 9.91
N GLU A 202 0.56 -5.12 9.19
CA GLU A 202 1.98 -5.42 9.43
C GLU A 202 2.43 -4.99 10.83
N LEU A 203 2.10 -3.75 11.23
CA LEU A 203 2.41 -3.23 12.56
C LEU A 203 1.78 -4.07 13.68
N LEU A 204 0.61 -4.65 13.42
CA LEU A 204 -0.06 -5.53 14.38
C LEU A 204 0.56 -6.92 14.44
N GLN A 205 1.13 -7.40 13.35
CA GLN A 205 1.77 -8.72 13.27
C GLN A 205 3.17 -8.72 13.88
N ASP A 206 3.91 -7.64 13.71
CA ASP A 206 5.30 -7.52 14.16
C ASP A 206 5.45 -6.38 15.18
N LYS A 207 5.43 -6.77 16.46
CA LYS A 207 5.65 -5.83 17.58
C LYS A 207 7.04 -5.18 17.56
N SER A 208 8.02 -5.80 16.90
CA SER A 208 9.36 -5.23 16.79
C SER A 208 9.37 -4.00 15.88
N ILE A 209 8.61 -4.04 14.81
CA ILE A 209 8.42 -2.89 13.90
C ILE A 209 7.74 -1.75 14.66
N LEU A 210 6.68 -2.05 15.42
CA LEU A 210 5.98 -1.04 16.21
C LEU A 210 6.93 -0.37 17.23
N ALA A 211 7.74 -1.15 17.94
CA ALA A 211 8.72 -0.61 18.89
C ALA A 211 9.77 0.28 18.23
N GLN A 212 10.27 -0.10 17.05
CA GLN A 212 11.20 0.72 16.27
C GLN A 212 10.57 2.04 15.80
N GLU A 213 9.32 1.99 15.38
CA GLU A 213 8.57 3.18 14.95
C GLU A 213 8.29 4.12 16.14
N GLU A 214 7.94 3.58 17.31
CA GLU A 214 7.79 4.35 18.55
C GLU A 214 9.09 5.03 18.98
N GLU A 215 10.23 4.34 18.87
CA GLU A 215 11.53 4.90 19.16
C GLU A 215 11.86 6.04 18.20
N LEU A 216 11.66 5.83 16.89
CA LEU A 216 11.90 6.84 15.86
C LEU A 216 11.04 8.09 16.07
N LEU A 217 9.76 7.93 16.43
CA LEU A 217 8.88 9.05 16.74
C LEU A 217 9.33 9.81 17.99
N ARG A 218 9.69 9.12 19.06
CA ARG A 218 10.20 9.75 20.30
C ARG A 218 11.49 10.53 20.04
N ASP A 219 12.39 9.98 19.25
CA ASP A 219 13.62 10.69 18.88
C ASP A 219 13.34 11.90 18.01
N LEU A 220 12.41 11.77 17.06
CA LEU A 220 11.98 12.89 16.23
C LEU A 220 11.34 14.01 17.06
N GLU A 221 10.47 13.68 18.02
CA GLU A 221 9.88 14.65 18.93
C GLU A 221 10.96 15.39 19.72
N ARG A 222 11.96 14.68 20.25
CA ARG A 222 13.11 15.31 20.96
C ARG A 222 13.91 16.23 20.05
N CYS A 223 14.14 15.82 18.80
CA CYS A 223 14.84 16.64 17.80
C CYS A 223 14.10 17.97 17.53
N LEU A 224 12.76 17.95 17.54
CA LEU A 224 11.95 19.13 17.21
C LEU A 224 11.73 20.08 18.39
N LEU A 225 12.09 19.69 19.62
CA LEU A 225 12.03 20.56 20.78
C LEU A 225 13.10 21.69 20.70
N PRO A 226 12.85 22.84 21.33
CA PRO A 226 13.88 23.87 21.47
C PRO A 226 15.16 23.30 22.13
N GLY A 227 16.29 23.44 21.46
CA GLY A 227 17.56 22.88 21.93
C GLY A 227 17.86 21.44 21.49
N GLY A 228 16.97 20.78 20.72
CA GLY A 228 17.13 19.40 20.23
C GLY A 228 18.14 19.25 19.08
N THR A 229 19.07 20.19 18.90
CA THR A 229 20.11 20.12 17.85
C THR A 229 21.06 18.92 18.01
N PRO A 230 21.55 18.60 19.24
CA PRO A 230 22.39 17.41 19.43
C PRO A 230 21.64 16.11 19.10
N GLU A 231 20.38 16.01 19.47
CA GLU A 231 19.52 14.85 19.18
C GLU A 231 19.30 14.70 17.66
N ALA A 232 19.13 15.81 16.94
CA ALA A 232 18.98 15.79 15.48
C ALA A 232 20.24 15.23 14.80
N PHE A 233 21.43 15.62 15.23
CA PHE A 233 22.70 15.07 14.71
C PHE A 233 22.92 13.60 15.09
N GLN A 234 22.47 13.18 16.27
CA GLN A 234 22.53 11.77 16.68
C GLN A 234 21.57 10.92 15.84
N LEU A 235 20.34 11.38 15.65
CA LEU A 235 19.34 10.69 14.86
C LEU A 235 19.80 10.55 13.40
N SER A 236 20.25 11.63 12.77
CA SER A 236 20.74 11.60 11.39
C SER A 236 21.94 10.66 11.21
N ALA A 237 22.89 10.65 12.17
CA ALA A 237 24.03 9.75 12.15
C ALA A 237 23.61 8.28 12.25
N ARG A 238 22.57 7.97 13.04
CA ARG A 238 22.08 6.61 13.25
C ARG A 238 21.38 6.07 12.01
N ILE A 239 20.56 6.88 11.33
CA ILE A 239 19.69 6.40 10.24
C ILE A 239 20.25 6.64 8.84
N ALA A 240 21.31 7.43 8.67
CA ALA A 240 21.83 7.83 7.35
C ALA A 240 22.25 6.65 6.46
N GLY A 241 22.62 5.51 7.05
CA GLY A 241 22.98 4.28 6.33
C GLY A 241 21.80 3.38 5.98
N ASP A 242 20.61 3.66 6.51
CA ASP A 242 19.38 2.87 6.31
C ASP A 242 18.34 3.69 5.52
N ARG A 243 18.20 3.39 4.23
CA ARG A 243 17.26 4.09 3.35
C ARG A 243 15.81 3.95 3.80
N ASP A 244 15.45 2.80 4.35
CA ASP A 244 14.10 2.54 4.82
C ASP A 244 13.81 3.38 6.08
N ALA A 245 14.75 3.48 7.00
CA ALA A 245 14.63 4.36 8.17
C ALA A 245 14.51 5.84 7.78
N VAL A 246 15.27 6.28 6.78
CA VAL A 246 15.15 7.64 6.22
C VAL A 246 13.75 7.87 5.62
N GLY A 247 13.25 6.94 4.83
CA GLY A 247 11.88 7.00 4.26
C GLY A 247 10.81 7.05 5.35
N ARG A 248 10.95 6.26 6.42
CA ARG A 248 10.05 6.29 7.58
C ARG A 248 10.10 7.64 8.29
N LEU A 249 11.29 8.20 8.55
CA LEU A 249 11.45 9.53 9.14
C LEU A 249 10.72 10.62 8.33
N ILE A 250 10.96 10.67 7.02
CA ILE A 250 10.30 11.61 6.12
C ILE A 250 8.77 11.45 6.21
N THR A 251 8.31 10.20 6.25
CA THR A 251 6.90 9.86 6.39
C THR A 251 6.30 10.38 7.69
N HIS A 252 7.02 10.29 8.81
CA HIS A 252 6.58 10.84 10.10
C HIS A 252 6.54 12.36 10.09
N LEU A 253 7.53 13.03 9.50
CA LEU A 253 7.55 14.48 9.35
C LEU A 253 6.34 14.99 8.57
N TYR A 254 5.98 14.34 7.46
CA TYR A 254 4.73 14.67 6.73
C TYR A 254 3.49 14.51 7.61
N GLY A 255 3.43 13.44 8.41
CA GLY A 255 2.33 13.19 9.35
C GLY A 255 2.19 14.31 10.39
N LEU A 256 3.30 14.69 11.01
CA LEU A 256 3.32 15.77 12.01
C LEU A 256 2.91 17.12 11.41
N LEU A 257 3.46 17.48 10.24
CA LEU A 257 3.11 18.74 9.56
C LEU A 257 1.63 18.75 9.12
N ARG A 258 1.12 17.64 8.60
CA ARG A 258 -0.28 17.51 8.21
C ARG A 258 -1.21 17.68 9.42
N ASN A 259 -0.90 17.01 10.53
CA ASN A 259 -1.73 17.09 11.75
C ASN A 259 -1.71 18.51 12.33
N GLY A 260 -0.53 19.15 12.37
CA GLY A 260 -0.41 20.55 12.76
C GLY A 260 -1.23 21.47 11.84
N MET A 261 -1.13 21.31 10.53
CA MET A 261 -1.90 22.09 9.56
C MET A 261 -3.41 21.90 9.74
N LEU A 262 -3.88 20.64 9.92
CA LEU A 262 -5.30 20.34 10.11
C LEU A 262 -5.86 20.94 11.39
N GLY A 263 -5.06 20.99 12.48
CA GLY A 263 -5.43 21.63 13.74
C GLY A 263 -5.64 23.16 13.61
N HIS A 264 -5.02 23.78 12.62
CA HIS A 264 -5.06 25.24 12.40
C HIS A 264 -5.86 25.69 11.17
N ILE A 265 -6.60 24.79 10.52
CA ILE A 265 -7.45 25.15 9.37
C ILE A 265 -8.56 26.13 9.79
N ALA A 266 -9.16 25.91 10.94
CA ALA A 266 -10.31 26.70 11.42
C ALA A 266 -9.94 28.16 11.72
N ASP A 267 -8.72 28.40 12.19
CA ASP A 267 -8.18 29.72 12.56
C ASP A 267 -7.37 30.39 11.45
N GLY A 268 -7.22 29.71 10.30
CA GLY A 268 -6.47 30.25 9.15
C GLY A 268 -4.95 30.29 9.34
N ALA A 269 -4.41 29.73 10.45
CA ALA A 269 -2.99 29.77 10.80
C ALA A 269 -2.16 28.62 10.17
N TYR A 270 -2.55 28.11 9.01
CA TYR A 270 -1.89 26.97 8.35
C TYR A 270 -0.72 27.36 7.43
N SER A 271 -0.51 28.64 7.15
CA SER A 271 0.53 29.12 6.22
C SER A 271 1.95 28.63 6.55
N PRO A 272 2.43 28.61 7.82
CA PRO A 272 3.75 28.13 8.19
C PRO A 272 3.97 26.65 7.79
N TYR A 273 2.93 25.82 7.92
CA TYR A 273 2.99 24.38 7.59
C TYR A 273 3.20 24.14 6.10
N ILE A 274 2.61 24.98 5.22
CA ILE A 274 2.80 24.87 3.77
C ILE A 274 4.27 25.08 3.40
N GLY A 275 4.93 26.08 4.02
CA GLY A 275 6.35 26.31 3.83
C GLY A 275 7.20 25.12 4.25
N SER A 276 6.90 24.52 5.40
CA SER A 276 7.59 23.35 5.92
C SER A 276 7.40 22.11 5.06
N ILE A 277 6.19 21.88 4.53
CA ILE A 277 5.92 20.79 3.59
C ILE A 277 6.75 20.95 2.31
N LYS A 278 6.81 22.15 1.72
CA LYS A 278 7.65 22.40 0.54
C LYS A 278 9.14 22.18 0.79
N HIS A 279 9.62 22.49 1.98
CA HIS A 279 11.02 22.19 2.37
C HIS A 279 11.25 20.69 2.49
N LEU A 280 10.29 19.97 3.08
CA LEU A 280 10.33 18.51 3.22
C LEU A 280 10.31 17.83 1.84
N ASP A 281 9.44 18.28 0.91
CA ASP A 281 9.38 17.77 -0.47
C ASP A 281 10.73 17.90 -1.18
N ARG A 282 11.38 19.07 -1.07
CA ARG A 282 12.71 19.27 -1.66
C ARG A 282 13.77 18.37 -1.05
N ALA A 283 13.78 18.24 0.28
CA ALA A 283 14.75 17.41 0.97
C ALA A 283 14.55 15.93 0.64
N ALA A 284 13.29 15.45 0.61
CA ALA A 284 12.95 14.09 0.23
C ALA A 284 13.43 13.79 -1.19
N PHE A 285 13.13 14.67 -2.15
CA PHE A 285 13.58 14.53 -3.53
C PHE A 285 15.12 14.48 -3.64
N MET A 286 15.83 15.36 -2.93
CA MET A 286 17.30 15.36 -2.94
C MET A 286 17.90 14.09 -2.32
N LEU A 287 17.30 13.58 -1.24
CA LEU A 287 17.76 12.35 -0.58
C LEU A 287 17.54 11.10 -1.46
N GLU A 288 16.51 11.11 -2.34
CA GLU A 288 16.22 10.01 -3.25
C GLU A 288 17.03 10.05 -4.54
N THR A 289 17.32 11.26 -5.07
CA THR A 289 17.81 11.43 -6.46
C THR A 289 19.26 11.88 -6.56
N SER A 290 19.83 12.45 -5.50
CA SER A 290 21.19 13.02 -5.55
C SER A 290 22.22 12.19 -4.78
N ASN A 291 23.50 12.31 -5.22
CA ASN A 291 24.67 11.75 -4.51
C ASN A 291 25.06 12.59 -3.26
N VAL A 292 24.16 13.40 -2.72
CA VAL A 292 24.41 14.13 -1.46
C VAL A 292 24.59 13.11 -0.35
N GLN A 293 25.58 13.33 0.51
CA GLN A 293 25.72 12.51 1.71
C GLN A 293 24.41 12.57 2.49
N THR A 294 23.72 11.44 2.58
CA THR A 294 22.39 11.31 3.21
C THR A 294 22.35 11.97 4.58
N ARG A 295 23.43 11.84 5.36
CA ARG A 295 23.57 12.45 6.68
C ARG A 295 23.45 13.97 6.64
N LEU A 296 24.18 14.65 5.75
CA LEU A 296 24.13 16.12 5.63
C LEU A 296 22.75 16.61 5.21
N GLY A 297 22.09 15.87 4.32
CA GLY A 297 20.71 16.17 3.92
C GLY A 297 19.72 16.06 5.08
N LEU A 298 19.86 15.03 5.92
CA LEU A 298 19.05 14.83 7.12
C LEU A 298 19.33 15.90 8.19
N ASP A 299 20.60 16.24 8.44
CA ASP A 299 20.98 17.31 9.36
C ASP A 299 20.32 18.63 8.96
N ALA A 300 20.45 19.01 7.69
CA ALA A 300 19.84 20.23 7.17
C ALA A 300 18.29 20.21 7.29
N LEU A 301 17.66 19.08 7.00
CA LEU A 301 16.22 18.91 7.12
C LEU A 301 15.75 19.07 8.57
N LEU A 302 16.34 18.32 9.51
CA LEU A 302 15.91 18.34 10.91
C LEU A 302 16.14 19.73 11.54
N LEU A 303 17.25 20.39 11.25
CA LEU A 303 17.52 21.75 11.71
C LEU A 303 16.55 22.79 11.12
N ALA A 304 16.13 22.61 9.86
CA ALA A 304 15.14 23.49 9.26
C ALA A 304 13.76 23.34 9.90
N MET A 305 13.43 22.15 10.43
CA MET A 305 12.17 21.87 11.12
C MET A 305 12.14 22.41 12.56
N GLN A 306 13.28 22.58 13.24
CA GLN A 306 13.38 23.16 14.58
C GLN A 306 13.10 24.67 14.61
N ARG A 307 13.32 25.38 13.50
CA ARG A 307 13.25 26.85 13.42
C ARG A 307 11.84 27.42 13.31
N LYS A 308 10.81 26.60 13.48
CA LYS A 308 9.42 27.01 13.39
C LYS A 308 8.61 26.50 14.58
#